data_e9353e09a0a57389b18813eb14c6e5a0
#
_entry.id   e9353e09a0a57389b18813eb14c6e5a0
#
_cell.length_a   1.000
_cell.length_b   1.000
_cell.length_c   1.000
_cell.angle_alpha   90.00
_cell.angle_beta   90.00
_cell.angle_gamma   90.00
#
_symmetry.space_group_name_H-M   'P 1'
#
loop_
_entity.id
_entity.type
_entity.pdbx_description
1 polymer ?
#
loop_
_entity_poly.entity_id
_entity_poly.type
_entity_poly.pdbx_seq_one_letter_code
_entity_poly.pdbx_strand_id
1 'polypeptide(L)'
;MKRIGIGVSDFKKIIEEEFYYFDKTKFIEEIIQDGAEVKLFTRPRRFGKTLNMSMLKYFFDIKKADENRKLFNGLDIEKSVYISEQGKYPVIFISMKGIKTKNWEYCLYDLKGLIGDLYNEFEYIREVLNESELNTFNKIWLKEDIAEYKNALKILTTYLYKYYKKEVILLIDEYDTPLITAYKYGYYDEALPFFKVFYGEALKTNPYLKMGIMTGIIRVIKAGIFSDLNNLRVYSILNRQYSDFFGFTQSEVENALKYFSIENEIPEVKSWYDGYKFGDSDVYNPWSILNFLTDKKLIPYWIDTSDNFLINQILKSVNSDTMETLQKLFFGESIEENINGNSDLSVLLGDEEVWELLLFSGYLTIDEKIGEDYENVYTLRLPNREVKEFFKQKFIDINFGESLFRNTMESLKKNKIEDFEKYLQNILLRSTSFNDIKNEDFYHGLILGMSLFLDKDYYVNSNKESGLGRYDIIIEPKNKNSRGFILEFKVVKEEEDLNKVSKEAIEQIINKKYDTQLKERGIKDITLVGIAFFKKLLKVSYKC
;
A
#
# COMPACT_ATOMS: atom_id res chain seq x y z
N MET A 1 6.82 24.51 -20.83
CA MET A 1 6.90 23.30 -20.01
C MET A 1 5.51 23.01 -19.49
N LYS A 2 4.97 21.80 -19.68
CA LYS A 2 3.65 21.41 -19.19
C LYS A 2 3.64 21.38 -17.65
N ARG A 3 2.47 21.65 -17.05
CA ARG A 3 2.28 21.57 -15.59
C ARG A 3 2.04 20.11 -15.16
N ILE A 4 2.26 19.79 -13.89
CA ILE A 4 1.94 18.49 -13.30
C ILE A 4 0.54 18.55 -12.69
N GLY A 5 -0.32 17.59 -13.03
CA GLY A 5 -1.68 17.47 -12.51
C GLY A 5 -1.74 16.63 -11.23
N ILE A 6 -1.25 17.14 -10.09
CA ILE A 6 -1.31 16.41 -8.83
C ILE A 6 -2.76 16.18 -8.40
N GLY A 7 -3.12 14.91 -8.15
CA GLY A 7 -4.45 14.53 -7.67
C GLY A 7 -5.55 14.58 -8.73
N VAL A 8 -5.24 14.97 -9.97
CA VAL A 8 -6.19 14.93 -11.08
C VAL A 8 -6.36 13.48 -11.54
N SER A 9 -7.57 12.95 -11.42
CA SER A 9 -7.93 11.57 -11.79
C SER A 9 -8.89 11.49 -12.97
N ASP A 10 -9.25 12.63 -13.57
CA ASP A 10 -10.07 12.72 -14.78
C ASP A 10 -9.17 12.88 -16.00
N PHE A 11 -9.25 11.93 -16.94
CA PHE A 11 -8.41 11.89 -18.14
C PHE A 11 -8.68 13.11 -19.04
N LYS A 12 -9.95 13.47 -19.24
CA LYS A 12 -10.32 14.63 -20.07
C LYS A 12 -9.67 15.91 -19.54
N LYS A 13 -9.75 16.12 -18.22
CA LYS A 13 -9.14 17.27 -17.57
C LYS A 13 -7.61 17.30 -17.76
N ILE A 14 -6.94 16.14 -17.67
CA ILE A 14 -5.48 16.06 -17.89
C ILE A 14 -5.11 16.53 -19.31
N ILE A 15 -5.86 16.07 -20.30
CA ILE A 15 -5.56 16.40 -21.71
C ILE A 15 -5.96 17.85 -22.04
N GLU A 16 -7.17 18.30 -21.68
CA GLU A 16 -7.67 19.64 -22.01
C GLU A 16 -6.92 20.77 -21.31
N GLU A 17 -6.44 20.55 -20.07
CA GLU A 17 -5.62 21.51 -19.34
C GLU A 17 -4.10 21.36 -19.65
N GLU A 18 -3.74 20.53 -20.63
CA GLU A 18 -2.38 20.31 -21.12
C GLU A 18 -1.38 19.93 -20.01
N PHE A 19 -1.80 19.13 -19.01
CA PHE A 19 -0.88 18.59 -18.03
C PHE A 19 0.11 17.61 -18.67
N TYR A 20 1.26 17.41 -18.03
CA TYR A 20 2.17 16.34 -18.42
C TYR A 20 1.50 14.99 -18.15
N TYR A 21 1.31 14.21 -19.19
CA TYR A 21 0.65 12.91 -19.15
C TYR A 21 1.63 11.80 -19.47
N PHE A 22 1.68 10.78 -18.63
CA PHE A 22 2.36 9.53 -18.91
C PHE A 22 1.41 8.65 -19.72
N ASP A 23 1.70 8.48 -20.99
CA ASP A 23 0.78 7.82 -21.92
C ASP A 23 0.59 6.34 -21.58
N LYS A 24 -0.60 5.99 -21.12
CA LYS A 24 -1.03 4.62 -20.81
C LYS A 24 -2.11 4.12 -21.78
N THR A 25 -2.31 4.78 -22.91
CA THR A 25 -3.41 4.45 -23.82
C THR A 25 -3.29 3.08 -24.48
N LYS A 26 -2.12 2.45 -24.49
CA LYS A 26 -1.94 1.04 -24.86
C LYS A 26 -2.74 0.08 -23.95
N PHE A 27 -3.10 0.49 -22.76
CA PHE A 27 -3.99 -0.25 -21.88
C PHE A 27 -5.35 -0.53 -22.55
N ILE A 28 -5.86 0.40 -23.34
CA ILE A 28 -7.11 0.25 -24.10
C ILE A 28 -6.99 -0.90 -25.11
N GLU A 29 -5.86 -0.98 -25.79
CA GLU A 29 -5.57 -2.03 -26.76
C GLU A 29 -5.55 -3.41 -26.11
N GLU A 30 -4.84 -3.57 -24.99
CA GLU A 30 -4.83 -4.85 -24.27
C GLU A 30 -6.19 -5.21 -23.69
N ILE A 31 -6.99 -4.23 -23.22
CA ILE A 31 -8.36 -4.46 -22.77
C ILE A 31 -9.24 -5.02 -23.87
N ILE A 32 -9.10 -4.52 -25.11
CA ILE A 32 -9.90 -4.98 -26.26
C ILE A 32 -9.46 -6.37 -26.71
N GLN A 33 -8.17 -6.66 -26.68
CA GLN A 33 -7.61 -7.97 -27.04
C GLN A 33 -7.94 -9.08 -26.04
N ASP A 34 -8.16 -8.71 -24.79
CA ASP A 34 -8.45 -9.65 -23.73
C ASP A 34 -9.90 -10.14 -23.76
N GLY A 35 -10.09 -11.42 -24.04
CA GLY A 35 -11.40 -12.07 -24.17
C GLY A 35 -12.18 -12.26 -22.86
N ALA A 36 -11.66 -11.87 -21.68
CA ALA A 36 -12.40 -11.97 -20.43
C ALA A 36 -13.59 -10.98 -20.42
N GLU A 37 -14.78 -11.48 -20.13
CA GLU A 37 -16.00 -10.66 -20.07
C GLU A 37 -15.97 -9.68 -18.89
N VAL A 38 -15.48 -10.12 -17.72
CA VAL A 38 -15.34 -9.31 -16.53
C VAL A 38 -13.90 -9.32 -16.04
N LYS A 39 -13.32 -8.13 -15.86
CA LYS A 39 -11.93 -7.93 -15.43
C LYS A 39 -11.90 -7.17 -14.11
N LEU A 40 -11.15 -7.70 -13.13
CA LEU A 40 -10.88 -7.01 -11.87
C LEU A 40 -9.39 -6.70 -11.76
N PHE A 41 -9.06 -5.42 -11.67
CA PHE A 41 -7.70 -4.95 -11.43
C PHE A 41 -7.51 -4.60 -9.96
N THR A 42 -6.67 -5.37 -9.26
CA THR A 42 -6.27 -5.04 -7.89
C THR A 42 -4.87 -4.45 -7.89
N ARG A 43 -4.77 -3.20 -7.44
CA ARG A 43 -3.51 -2.45 -7.35
C ARG A 43 -3.49 -1.60 -6.07
N PRO A 44 -2.34 -1.32 -5.49
CA PRO A 44 -2.24 -0.44 -4.34
C PRO A 44 -2.86 0.94 -4.59
N ARG A 45 -3.08 1.69 -3.55
CA ARG A 45 -3.60 3.07 -3.66
C ARG A 45 -2.61 3.96 -4.41
N ARG A 46 -3.14 4.94 -5.18
CA ARG A 46 -2.35 5.94 -5.93
C ARG A 46 -1.55 5.39 -7.13
N PHE A 47 -1.85 4.20 -7.61
CA PHE A 47 -1.25 3.60 -8.82
C PHE A 47 -2.06 3.86 -10.10
N GLY A 48 -2.84 4.94 -10.19
CA GLY A 48 -3.48 5.37 -11.43
C GLY A 48 -4.79 4.66 -11.80
N LYS A 49 -5.38 3.82 -10.93
CA LYS A 49 -6.63 3.07 -11.21
C LYS A 49 -7.76 3.96 -11.75
N THR A 50 -8.15 4.98 -11.00
CA THR A 50 -9.25 5.89 -11.37
C THR A 50 -8.98 6.64 -12.67
N LEU A 51 -7.71 7.04 -12.93
CA LEU A 51 -7.34 7.72 -14.16
C LEU A 51 -7.50 6.80 -15.37
N ASN A 52 -7.02 5.55 -15.28
CA ASN A 52 -7.20 4.54 -16.32
C ASN A 52 -8.70 4.25 -16.57
N MET A 53 -9.51 4.15 -15.53
CA MET A 53 -10.96 3.98 -15.65
C MET A 53 -11.62 5.18 -16.34
N SER A 54 -11.21 6.40 -16.00
CA SER A 54 -11.66 7.62 -16.67
C SER A 54 -11.27 7.63 -18.15
N MET A 55 -10.03 7.23 -18.48
CA MET A 55 -9.56 7.08 -19.86
C MET A 55 -10.43 6.10 -20.66
N LEU A 56 -10.72 4.92 -20.10
CA LEU A 56 -11.60 3.93 -20.72
C LEU A 56 -13.03 4.48 -20.95
N LYS A 57 -13.58 5.20 -19.95
CA LYS A 57 -14.87 5.88 -20.08
C LYS A 57 -14.89 6.78 -21.33
N TYR A 58 -13.94 7.71 -21.44
CA TYR A 58 -13.91 8.64 -22.58
C TYR A 58 -13.60 7.96 -23.91
N PHE A 59 -12.85 6.87 -23.89
CA PHE A 59 -12.55 6.12 -25.11
C PHE A 59 -13.79 5.41 -25.67
N PHE A 60 -14.52 4.68 -24.85
CA PHE A 60 -15.62 3.84 -25.34
C PHE A 60 -16.94 4.56 -25.48
N ASP A 61 -17.17 5.68 -24.72
CA ASP A 61 -18.49 6.29 -24.59
C ASP A 61 -19.01 6.89 -25.89
N ILE A 62 -20.16 6.35 -26.35
CA ILE A 62 -20.86 6.76 -27.55
C ILE A 62 -21.50 8.17 -27.42
N LYS A 63 -21.83 8.61 -26.20
CA LYS A 63 -22.58 9.84 -25.94
C LYS A 63 -21.92 11.10 -26.48
N LYS A 64 -20.59 11.16 -26.49
CA LYS A 64 -19.79 12.29 -26.96
C LYS A 64 -18.62 11.84 -27.82
N ALA A 65 -18.84 10.85 -28.68
CA ALA A 65 -17.80 10.16 -29.43
C ALA A 65 -16.85 11.12 -30.18
N ASP A 66 -17.39 12.07 -30.95
CA ASP A 66 -16.57 13.01 -31.74
C ASP A 66 -15.79 14.02 -30.88
N GLU A 67 -16.38 14.46 -29.75
CA GLU A 67 -15.71 15.34 -28.79
C GLU A 67 -14.57 14.57 -28.10
N ASN A 68 -14.87 13.38 -27.60
CA ASN A 68 -13.93 12.55 -26.86
C ASN A 68 -12.79 12.03 -27.75
N ARG A 69 -13.02 11.86 -29.05
CA ARG A 69 -11.99 11.42 -30.01
C ARG A 69 -10.76 12.31 -29.95
N LYS A 70 -10.93 13.61 -29.79
CA LYS A 70 -9.84 14.60 -29.76
C LYS A 70 -8.91 14.42 -28.57
N LEU A 71 -9.38 13.80 -27.48
CA LEU A 71 -8.57 13.54 -26.28
C LEU A 71 -7.43 12.55 -26.54
N PHE A 72 -7.55 11.75 -27.59
CA PHE A 72 -6.59 10.69 -27.92
C PHE A 72 -5.60 11.08 -29.02
N ASN A 73 -5.69 12.32 -29.55
CA ASN A 73 -4.79 12.81 -30.59
C ASN A 73 -3.33 12.86 -30.07
N GLY A 74 -2.42 12.32 -30.84
CA GLY A 74 -0.98 12.28 -30.50
C GLY A 74 -0.60 11.21 -29.47
N LEU A 75 -1.55 10.44 -28.92
CA LEU A 75 -1.30 9.36 -28.00
C LEU A 75 -1.13 8.02 -28.74
N ASP A 76 -0.54 7.04 -28.07
CA ASP A 76 -0.17 5.76 -28.69
C ASP A 76 -1.36 5.01 -29.30
N ILE A 77 -2.53 5.06 -28.68
CA ILE A 77 -3.76 4.42 -29.18
C ILE A 77 -4.22 4.98 -30.53
N GLU A 78 -3.87 6.21 -30.87
CA GLU A 78 -4.22 6.82 -32.15
C GLU A 78 -3.63 6.04 -33.34
N LYS A 79 -2.46 5.43 -33.13
CA LYS A 79 -1.74 4.64 -34.16
C LYS A 79 -2.21 3.18 -34.22
N SER A 80 -3.03 2.77 -33.26
CA SER A 80 -3.53 1.39 -33.17
C SER A 80 -4.74 1.19 -34.07
N VAL A 81 -4.88 -0.02 -34.59
CA VAL A 81 -6.11 -0.45 -35.33
C VAL A 81 -7.35 -0.37 -34.43
N TYR A 82 -7.17 -0.49 -33.12
CA TYR A 82 -8.26 -0.45 -32.14
C TYR A 82 -8.83 0.95 -31.88
N ILE A 83 -8.20 1.98 -32.41
CA ILE A 83 -8.80 3.32 -32.40
C ILE A 83 -10.17 3.35 -33.08
N SER A 84 -10.46 2.39 -33.95
CA SER A 84 -11.77 2.21 -34.56
C SER A 84 -12.88 1.84 -33.59
N GLU A 85 -12.54 1.34 -32.37
CA GLU A 85 -13.51 1.02 -31.33
C GLU A 85 -13.92 2.24 -30.47
N GLN A 86 -13.28 3.40 -30.70
CA GLN A 86 -13.57 4.61 -29.96
C GLN A 86 -15.01 5.09 -30.22
N GLY A 87 -15.73 5.41 -29.14
CA GLY A 87 -17.07 6.00 -29.17
C GLY A 87 -18.17 5.03 -29.63
N LYS A 88 -18.01 3.73 -29.51
CA LYS A 88 -18.95 2.74 -30.04
C LYS A 88 -19.97 2.20 -29.04
N TYR A 89 -19.76 2.37 -27.74
CA TYR A 89 -20.55 1.70 -26.72
C TYR A 89 -21.14 2.69 -25.71
N PRO A 90 -22.37 2.48 -25.21
CA PRO A 90 -22.81 3.16 -24.01
C PRO A 90 -21.96 2.69 -22.82
N VAL A 91 -21.53 3.65 -21.99
CA VAL A 91 -20.64 3.38 -20.84
C VAL A 91 -21.33 3.80 -19.54
N ILE A 92 -21.48 2.89 -18.61
CA ILE A 92 -21.83 3.17 -17.22
C ILE A 92 -20.53 3.27 -16.43
N PHE A 93 -20.27 4.40 -15.79
CA PHE A 93 -19.12 4.58 -14.89
C PHE A 93 -19.63 4.95 -13.51
N ILE A 94 -19.28 4.14 -12.52
CA ILE A 94 -19.62 4.37 -11.11
C ILE A 94 -18.38 4.22 -10.23
N SER A 95 -18.13 5.17 -9.32
CA SER A 95 -17.06 5.10 -8.36
C SER A 95 -17.59 5.00 -6.93
N MET A 96 -17.21 3.95 -6.23
CA MET A 96 -17.59 3.70 -4.84
C MET A 96 -16.71 4.46 -3.82
N LYS A 97 -15.78 5.29 -4.29
CA LYS A 97 -14.80 6.03 -3.48
C LYS A 97 -15.43 6.86 -2.35
N GLY A 98 -16.64 7.38 -2.58
CA GLY A 98 -17.38 8.23 -1.63
C GLY A 98 -18.11 7.46 -0.53
N ILE A 99 -18.35 6.16 -0.70
CA ILE A 99 -19.15 5.35 0.24
C ILE A 99 -18.28 4.96 1.45
N LYS A 100 -18.19 5.86 2.44
CA LYS A 100 -17.35 5.72 3.64
C LYS A 100 -18.11 6.11 4.89
N THR A 101 -19.08 5.31 5.27
CA THR A 101 -20.04 5.59 6.34
C THR A 101 -19.81 4.73 7.58
N LYS A 102 -20.37 5.15 8.72
CA LYS A 102 -20.16 4.49 10.01
C LYS A 102 -21.17 3.36 10.31
N ASN A 103 -22.22 3.22 9.53
CA ASN A 103 -23.22 2.16 9.66
C ASN A 103 -23.87 1.85 8.31
N TRP A 104 -24.64 0.77 8.27
CA TRP A 104 -25.31 0.29 7.07
C TRP A 104 -26.37 1.26 6.54
N GLU A 105 -27.14 1.89 7.41
CA GLU A 105 -28.22 2.82 7.02
C GLU A 105 -27.66 3.99 6.21
N TYR A 106 -26.59 4.64 6.68
CA TYR A 106 -25.93 5.71 5.94
C TYR A 106 -25.24 5.21 4.67
N CYS A 107 -24.69 3.98 4.70
CA CYS A 107 -24.10 3.35 3.52
C CYS A 107 -25.14 3.21 2.41
N LEU A 108 -26.31 2.68 2.75
CA LEU A 108 -27.42 2.52 1.81
C LEU A 108 -27.96 3.87 1.34
N TYR A 109 -28.04 4.87 2.21
CA TYR A 109 -28.46 6.22 1.86
C TYR A 109 -27.51 6.86 0.82
N ASP A 110 -26.21 6.83 1.06
CA ASP A 110 -25.20 7.37 0.15
C ASP A 110 -25.18 6.61 -1.18
N LEU A 111 -25.35 5.28 -1.13
CA LEU A 111 -25.43 4.46 -2.33
C LEU A 111 -26.68 4.78 -3.17
N LYS A 112 -27.84 4.96 -2.54
CA LYS A 112 -29.06 5.43 -3.23
C LYS A 112 -28.84 6.80 -3.89
N GLY A 113 -28.13 7.70 -3.19
CA GLY A 113 -27.69 8.98 -3.73
C GLY A 113 -26.88 8.82 -5.00
N LEU A 114 -25.81 8.04 -4.91
CA LEU A 114 -24.89 7.77 -6.02
C LEU A 114 -25.61 7.15 -7.24
N ILE A 115 -26.48 6.17 -7.01
CA ILE A 115 -27.24 5.52 -8.08
C ILE A 115 -28.28 6.46 -8.68
N GLY A 116 -28.97 7.26 -7.87
CA GLY A 116 -29.93 8.25 -8.37
C GLY A 116 -29.26 9.30 -9.27
N ASP A 117 -28.07 9.78 -8.87
CA ASP A 117 -27.29 10.71 -9.68
C ASP A 117 -26.79 10.06 -10.98
N LEU A 118 -26.41 8.78 -10.95
CA LEU A 118 -26.08 8.00 -12.14
C LEU A 118 -27.30 7.89 -13.10
N TYR A 119 -28.50 7.62 -12.60
CA TYR A 119 -29.71 7.59 -13.42
C TYR A 119 -30.04 8.95 -14.05
N ASN A 120 -29.76 10.04 -13.32
CA ASN A 120 -29.90 11.39 -13.84
C ASN A 120 -28.99 11.68 -15.05
N GLU A 121 -27.79 11.12 -15.11
CA GLU A 121 -26.91 11.23 -16.29
C GLU A 121 -27.52 10.63 -17.54
N PHE A 122 -28.43 9.68 -17.39
CA PHE A 122 -29.12 8.94 -18.46
C PHE A 122 -30.61 9.24 -18.56
N GLU A 123 -31.09 10.37 -18.03
CA GLU A 123 -32.52 10.74 -18.06
C GLU A 123 -33.15 10.69 -19.46
N TYR A 124 -32.38 10.97 -20.50
CA TYR A 124 -32.81 10.99 -21.90
C TYR A 124 -33.31 9.63 -22.42
N ILE A 125 -32.91 8.50 -21.80
CA ILE A 125 -33.37 7.17 -22.24
C ILE A 125 -34.85 6.90 -21.87
N ARG A 126 -35.45 7.74 -21.05
CA ARG A 126 -36.87 7.61 -20.62
C ARG A 126 -37.84 7.54 -21.77
N GLU A 127 -37.53 8.17 -22.90
CA GLU A 127 -38.38 8.22 -24.10
C GLU A 127 -38.63 6.85 -24.76
N VAL A 128 -37.75 5.84 -24.51
CA VAL A 128 -37.89 4.49 -25.07
C VAL A 128 -38.41 3.46 -24.06
N LEU A 129 -38.68 3.89 -22.82
CA LEU A 129 -39.17 3.03 -21.75
C LEU A 129 -40.69 2.88 -21.81
N ASN A 130 -41.21 1.69 -21.56
CA ASN A 130 -42.63 1.48 -21.33
C ASN A 130 -43.02 1.99 -19.93
N GLU A 131 -44.33 2.05 -19.66
CA GLU A 131 -44.88 2.63 -18.42
C GLU A 131 -44.32 1.96 -17.15
N SER A 132 -44.17 0.65 -17.11
CA SER A 132 -43.60 -0.10 -15.97
C SER A 132 -42.11 0.19 -15.77
N GLU A 133 -41.34 0.19 -16.86
CA GLU A 133 -39.92 0.53 -16.87
C GLU A 133 -39.69 1.98 -16.44
N LEU A 134 -40.51 2.89 -16.93
CA LEU A 134 -40.45 4.32 -16.57
C LEU A 134 -40.75 4.52 -15.08
N ASN A 135 -41.73 3.81 -14.54
CA ASN A 135 -42.03 3.84 -13.11
C ASN A 135 -40.82 3.36 -12.29
N THR A 136 -40.18 2.23 -12.66
CA THR A 136 -38.97 1.72 -11.99
C THR A 136 -37.82 2.71 -12.12
N PHE A 137 -37.57 3.26 -13.29
CA PHE A 137 -36.55 4.27 -13.53
C PHE A 137 -36.75 5.49 -12.62
N ASN A 138 -37.96 6.03 -12.56
CA ASN A 138 -38.30 7.21 -11.77
C ASN A 138 -38.12 6.97 -10.27
N LYS A 139 -38.53 5.80 -9.75
CA LYS A 139 -38.33 5.46 -8.34
C LYS A 139 -36.85 5.40 -7.93
N ILE A 140 -36.01 4.80 -8.78
CA ILE A 140 -34.55 4.76 -8.54
C ILE A 140 -33.97 6.17 -8.65
N TRP A 141 -34.33 6.92 -9.68
CA TRP A 141 -33.87 8.30 -9.91
C TRP A 141 -34.24 9.24 -8.76
N LEU A 142 -35.47 9.14 -8.25
CA LEU A 142 -35.99 9.94 -7.15
C LEU A 142 -35.55 9.46 -5.77
N LYS A 143 -34.73 8.39 -5.72
CA LYS A 143 -34.15 7.83 -4.48
C LYS A 143 -35.20 7.28 -3.52
N GLU A 144 -36.31 6.76 -4.05
CA GLU A 144 -37.37 6.12 -3.24
C GLU A 144 -36.84 4.82 -2.58
N ASP A 145 -37.48 4.42 -1.50
CA ASP A 145 -37.10 3.18 -0.78
C ASP A 145 -37.69 1.95 -1.45
N ILE A 146 -36.96 1.35 -2.38
CA ILE A 146 -37.38 0.18 -3.15
C ILE A 146 -36.32 -0.92 -3.15
N ALA A 147 -36.74 -2.16 -3.31
CA ALA A 147 -35.86 -3.32 -3.32
C ALA A 147 -34.97 -3.41 -4.57
N GLU A 148 -35.35 -2.72 -5.65
CA GLU A 148 -34.70 -2.75 -6.97
C GLU A 148 -33.30 -2.15 -6.98
N TYR A 149 -32.90 -1.38 -5.96
CA TYR A 149 -31.54 -0.82 -5.88
C TYR A 149 -30.45 -1.87 -6.03
N LYS A 150 -30.63 -3.08 -5.50
CA LYS A 150 -29.65 -4.15 -5.68
C LYS A 150 -29.50 -4.62 -7.13
N ASN A 151 -30.45 -4.31 -8.00
CA ASN A 151 -30.43 -4.63 -9.44
C ASN A 151 -30.22 -3.38 -10.32
N ALA A 152 -30.02 -2.21 -9.74
CA ALA A 152 -30.06 -0.92 -10.45
C ALA A 152 -29.07 -0.87 -11.63
N LEU A 153 -27.85 -1.39 -11.49
CA LEU A 153 -26.89 -1.40 -12.60
C LEU A 153 -27.34 -2.30 -13.75
N LYS A 154 -27.91 -3.48 -13.47
CA LYS A 154 -28.45 -4.38 -14.50
C LYS A 154 -29.64 -3.75 -15.21
N ILE A 155 -30.54 -3.12 -14.46
CA ILE A 155 -31.71 -2.42 -15.02
C ILE A 155 -31.24 -1.31 -15.95
N LEU A 156 -30.30 -0.49 -15.53
CA LEU A 156 -29.74 0.59 -16.36
C LEU A 156 -29.06 0.05 -17.62
N THR A 157 -28.31 -1.05 -17.51
CA THR A 157 -27.71 -1.73 -18.68
C THR A 157 -28.78 -2.15 -19.70
N THR A 158 -29.89 -2.73 -19.21
CA THR A 158 -31.01 -3.14 -20.06
C THR A 158 -31.63 -1.94 -20.79
N TYR A 159 -31.83 -0.84 -20.09
CA TYR A 159 -32.43 0.36 -20.66
C TYR A 159 -31.52 1.06 -21.68
N LEU A 160 -30.23 1.11 -21.42
CA LEU A 160 -29.25 1.62 -22.37
C LEU A 160 -29.15 0.78 -23.63
N TYR A 161 -29.17 -0.56 -23.49
CA TYR A 161 -29.24 -1.45 -24.65
C TYR A 161 -30.54 -1.20 -25.47
N LYS A 162 -31.65 -1.00 -24.80
CA LYS A 162 -32.93 -0.70 -25.46
C LYS A 162 -32.87 0.59 -26.29
N TYR A 163 -32.16 1.61 -25.77
CA TYR A 163 -32.00 2.91 -26.43
C TYR A 163 -30.98 2.84 -27.59
N TYR A 164 -29.76 2.39 -27.31
CA TYR A 164 -28.66 2.43 -28.29
C TYR A 164 -28.62 1.22 -29.23
N LYS A 165 -29.29 0.13 -28.92
CA LYS A 165 -29.16 -1.18 -29.61
C LYS A 165 -27.69 -1.68 -29.64
N LYS A 166 -26.96 -1.35 -28.61
CA LYS A 166 -25.56 -1.70 -28.39
C LYS A 166 -25.37 -2.25 -26.99
N GLU A 167 -24.52 -3.28 -26.86
CA GLU A 167 -24.09 -3.76 -25.55
C GLU A 167 -23.37 -2.67 -24.77
N VAL A 168 -23.44 -2.75 -23.44
CA VAL A 168 -22.98 -1.72 -22.51
C VAL A 168 -21.65 -2.10 -21.88
N ILE A 169 -20.75 -1.15 -21.72
CA ILE A 169 -19.54 -1.31 -20.91
C ILE A 169 -19.83 -0.78 -19.51
N LEU A 170 -19.54 -1.60 -18.50
CA LEU A 170 -19.73 -1.25 -17.08
C LEU A 170 -18.37 -1.09 -16.39
N LEU A 171 -18.09 0.12 -15.91
CA LEU A 171 -16.86 0.48 -15.22
C LEU A 171 -17.17 0.78 -13.74
N ILE A 172 -16.61 0.00 -12.82
CA ILE A 172 -16.80 0.14 -11.37
C ILE A 172 -15.46 0.41 -10.69
N ASP A 173 -15.26 1.65 -10.23
CA ASP A 173 -14.04 2.07 -9.57
C ASP A 173 -14.15 1.96 -8.05
N GLU A 174 -13.07 1.48 -7.40
CA GLU A 174 -12.97 1.29 -5.94
C GLU A 174 -14.12 0.42 -5.37
N TYR A 175 -14.44 -0.71 -6.02
CA TYR A 175 -15.56 -1.59 -5.65
C TYR A 175 -15.50 -2.09 -4.20
N ASP A 176 -14.31 -2.22 -3.65
CA ASP A 176 -14.02 -2.76 -2.31
C ASP A 176 -14.12 -1.69 -1.19
N THR A 177 -14.16 -0.41 -1.53
CA THR A 177 -14.22 0.69 -0.55
C THR A 177 -15.39 0.59 0.43
N PRO A 178 -16.66 0.32 0.00
CA PRO A 178 -17.77 0.17 0.94
C PRO A 178 -17.58 -1.01 1.89
N LEU A 179 -17.00 -2.12 1.42
CA LEU A 179 -16.80 -3.34 2.18
C LEU A 179 -15.67 -3.21 3.20
N ILE A 180 -14.55 -2.59 2.82
CA ILE A 180 -13.45 -2.24 3.73
C ILE A 180 -13.98 -1.30 4.83
N THR A 181 -14.82 -0.34 4.46
CA THR A 181 -15.43 0.58 5.40
C THR A 181 -16.41 -0.12 6.34
N ALA A 182 -17.25 -1.01 5.80
CA ALA A 182 -18.19 -1.80 6.59
C ALA A 182 -17.47 -2.68 7.61
N TYR A 183 -16.36 -3.29 7.21
CA TYR A 183 -15.51 -4.05 8.11
C TYR A 183 -14.93 -3.15 9.22
N LYS A 184 -14.38 -2.01 8.86
CA LYS A 184 -13.81 -1.03 9.80
C LYS A 184 -14.80 -0.61 10.90
N TYR A 185 -16.07 -0.46 10.56
CA TYR A 185 -17.10 0.02 11.48
C TYR A 185 -18.06 -1.05 11.98
N GLY A 186 -17.82 -2.35 11.66
CA GLY A 186 -18.53 -3.49 12.25
C GLY A 186 -19.90 -3.79 11.67
N TYR A 187 -20.20 -3.32 10.44
CA TYR A 187 -21.47 -3.63 9.74
C TYR A 187 -21.26 -4.45 8.45
N TYR A 188 -20.16 -5.19 8.39
CA TYR A 188 -19.78 -5.99 7.21
C TYR A 188 -20.81 -7.05 6.83
N ASP A 189 -21.36 -7.77 7.83
CA ASP A 189 -22.34 -8.83 7.62
C ASP A 189 -23.67 -8.31 7.06
N GLU A 190 -24.00 -7.04 7.29
CA GLU A 190 -25.19 -6.38 6.73
C GLU A 190 -24.93 -5.91 5.29
N ALA A 191 -23.72 -5.36 5.01
CA ALA A 191 -23.38 -4.82 3.72
C ALA A 191 -23.11 -5.89 2.66
N LEU A 192 -22.44 -6.97 3.04
CA LEU A 192 -21.97 -8.01 2.13
C LEU A 192 -23.08 -8.64 1.27
N PRO A 193 -24.25 -9.07 1.82
CA PRO A 193 -25.33 -9.65 1.02
C PRO A 193 -25.86 -8.70 -0.04
N PHE A 194 -25.91 -7.40 0.25
CA PHE A 194 -26.33 -6.39 -0.71
C PHE A 194 -25.34 -6.27 -1.85
N PHE A 195 -24.07 -6.04 -1.57
CA PHE A 195 -23.05 -5.85 -2.62
C PHE A 195 -22.81 -7.12 -3.44
N LYS A 196 -22.99 -8.30 -2.86
CA LYS A 196 -22.97 -9.58 -3.59
C LYS A 196 -24.03 -9.60 -4.71
N VAL A 197 -25.27 -9.21 -4.41
CA VAL A 197 -26.35 -9.14 -5.41
C VAL A 197 -26.09 -7.98 -6.37
N PHE A 198 -25.70 -6.81 -5.87
CA PHE A 198 -25.49 -5.60 -6.66
C PHE A 198 -24.46 -5.77 -7.79
N TYR A 199 -23.30 -6.35 -7.46
CA TYR A 199 -22.27 -6.66 -8.46
C TYR A 199 -22.60 -7.93 -9.26
N GLY A 200 -23.11 -8.96 -8.60
CA GLY A 200 -23.44 -10.23 -9.21
C GLY A 200 -24.47 -10.10 -10.33
N GLU A 201 -25.58 -9.43 -10.07
CA GLU A 201 -26.64 -9.20 -11.09
C GLU A 201 -26.16 -8.33 -12.26
N ALA A 202 -25.32 -7.37 -12.01
CA ALA A 202 -24.82 -6.48 -13.06
C ALA A 202 -23.80 -7.15 -13.99
N LEU A 203 -22.99 -8.08 -13.45
CA LEU A 203 -21.82 -8.65 -14.13
C LEU A 203 -21.99 -10.10 -14.55
N LYS A 204 -22.89 -10.87 -13.91
CA LYS A 204 -23.15 -12.27 -14.25
C LYS A 204 -24.40 -12.38 -15.12
N THR A 205 -24.30 -13.21 -16.14
CA THR A 205 -25.48 -13.51 -17.00
C THR A 205 -26.29 -12.27 -17.41
N ASN A 206 -25.59 -11.19 -17.70
CA ASN A 206 -26.19 -9.96 -18.23
C ASN A 206 -26.03 -9.94 -19.76
N PRO A 207 -27.09 -10.27 -20.52
CA PRO A 207 -27.00 -10.43 -21.97
C PRO A 207 -26.72 -9.13 -22.73
N TYR A 208 -26.75 -8.01 -22.02
CA TYR A 208 -26.53 -6.68 -22.58
C TYR A 208 -25.16 -6.10 -22.18
N LEU A 209 -24.35 -6.87 -21.43
CA LEU A 209 -23.02 -6.47 -21.03
C LEU A 209 -22.01 -6.82 -22.13
N LYS A 210 -21.32 -5.82 -22.66
CA LYS A 210 -20.17 -6.00 -23.54
C LYS A 210 -18.94 -6.43 -22.75
N MET A 211 -18.70 -5.74 -21.65
CA MET A 211 -17.54 -5.93 -20.80
C MET A 211 -17.77 -5.23 -19.45
N GLY A 212 -17.35 -5.88 -18.36
CA GLY A 212 -17.29 -5.32 -17.03
C GLY A 212 -15.84 -5.10 -16.60
N ILE A 213 -15.51 -3.91 -16.10
CA ILE A 213 -14.17 -3.61 -15.55
C ILE A 213 -14.34 -3.06 -14.15
N MET A 214 -13.63 -3.68 -13.20
CA MET A 214 -13.64 -3.28 -11.81
C MET A 214 -12.24 -2.92 -11.34
N THR A 215 -12.12 -1.98 -10.42
CA THR A 215 -10.85 -1.70 -9.73
C THR A 215 -11.02 -1.71 -8.22
N GLY A 216 -9.98 -2.18 -7.52
CA GLY A 216 -9.91 -2.22 -6.06
C GLY A 216 -8.47 -2.31 -5.57
N ILE A 217 -8.29 -2.46 -4.27
CA ILE A 217 -7.00 -2.71 -3.63
C ILE A 217 -6.79 -4.20 -3.44
N ILE A 218 -7.83 -4.88 -2.94
CA ILE A 218 -7.80 -6.29 -2.59
C ILE A 218 -8.92 -7.04 -3.32
N ARG A 219 -8.76 -8.36 -3.41
CA ARG A 219 -9.81 -9.25 -3.89
C ARG A 219 -10.62 -9.76 -2.69
N VAL A 220 -11.88 -9.39 -2.59
CA VAL A 220 -12.79 -9.84 -1.52
C VAL A 220 -13.49 -11.13 -1.98
N ILE A 221 -12.87 -12.32 -1.79
CA ILE A 221 -13.33 -13.58 -2.41
C ILE A 221 -14.14 -14.47 -1.48
N LYS A 222 -13.63 -14.79 -0.30
CA LYS A 222 -14.26 -15.79 0.59
C LYS A 222 -15.63 -15.35 1.10
N ALA A 223 -15.88 -14.05 1.13
CA ALA A 223 -17.19 -13.50 1.44
C ALA A 223 -18.27 -13.83 0.38
N GLY A 224 -17.92 -14.57 -0.68
CA GLY A 224 -18.87 -15.02 -1.69
C GLY A 224 -19.34 -13.95 -2.66
N ILE A 225 -18.76 -12.74 -2.68
CA ILE A 225 -19.14 -11.68 -3.67
C ILE A 225 -18.92 -12.19 -5.09
N PHE A 226 -17.84 -12.91 -5.32
CA PHE A 226 -17.47 -13.43 -6.63
C PHE A 226 -17.55 -14.96 -6.74
N SER A 227 -17.99 -15.67 -5.71
CA SER A 227 -18.13 -17.15 -5.78
C SER A 227 -19.04 -17.61 -6.91
N ASP A 228 -19.98 -16.74 -7.28
CA ASP A 228 -20.94 -17.00 -8.33
C ASP A 228 -20.52 -16.42 -9.69
N LEU A 229 -19.41 -15.63 -9.78
CA LEU A 229 -18.93 -15.02 -11.03
C LEU A 229 -17.86 -15.89 -11.69
N ASN A 230 -18.27 -16.86 -12.50
CA ASN A 230 -17.37 -17.72 -13.29
C ASN A 230 -16.73 -17.02 -14.49
N ASN A 231 -17.23 -15.83 -14.88
CA ASN A 231 -16.74 -15.00 -15.97
C ASN A 231 -15.74 -13.90 -15.50
N LEU A 232 -15.41 -13.87 -14.20
CA LEU A 232 -14.46 -12.89 -13.64
C LEU A 232 -13.01 -13.37 -13.79
N ARG A 233 -12.17 -12.55 -14.40
CA ARG A 233 -10.73 -12.69 -14.39
C ARG A 233 -10.08 -11.59 -13.54
N VAL A 234 -9.21 -12.00 -12.62
CA VAL A 234 -8.52 -11.08 -11.71
C VAL A 234 -7.10 -10.86 -12.18
N TYR A 235 -6.70 -9.59 -12.22
CA TYR A 235 -5.37 -9.14 -12.56
C TYR A 235 -4.78 -8.38 -11.35
N SER A 236 -4.05 -9.11 -10.53
CA SER A 236 -3.35 -8.56 -9.36
C SER A 236 -1.92 -8.13 -9.71
N ILE A 237 -1.18 -7.70 -8.71
CA ILE A 237 0.25 -7.40 -8.84
C ILE A 237 1.10 -8.65 -9.14
N LEU A 238 0.53 -9.86 -8.99
CA LEU A 238 1.21 -11.12 -9.28
C LEU A 238 1.19 -11.46 -10.78
N ASN A 239 0.35 -10.81 -11.58
CA ASN A 239 0.16 -11.13 -12.98
C ASN A 239 1.08 -10.33 -13.89
N ARG A 240 1.66 -10.98 -14.90
CA ARG A 240 2.47 -10.34 -15.96
C ARG A 240 1.62 -9.40 -16.83
N GLN A 241 0.42 -9.85 -17.18
CA GLN A 241 -0.50 -9.06 -17.98
C GLN A 241 -0.91 -7.79 -17.23
N TYR A 242 -0.88 -6.64 -17.90
CA TYR A 242 -1.19 -5.32 -17.38
C TYR A 242 -0.23 -4.80 -16.28
N SER A 243 0.99 -5.32 -16.20
CA SER A 243 1.94 -4.99 -15.13
C SER A 243 2.44 -3.55 -15.17
N ASP A 244 2.57 -2.93 -16.34
CA ASP A 244 3.17 -1.60 -16.56
C ASP A 244 2.15 -0.45 -16.79
N PHE A 245 0.84 -0.76 -16.81
CA PHE A 245 -0.20 0.27 -16.94
C PHE A 245 -0.59 0.93 -15.63
N PHE A 246 -0.26 0.31 -14.51
CA PHE A 246 -0.53 0.84 -13.17
C PHE A 246 0.80 1.14 -12.48
N GLY A 247 1.18 2.40 -12.41
CA GLY A 247 2.51 2.83 -12.00
C GLY A 247 3.28 3.46 -13.17
N PHE A 248 4.48 3.97 -12.90
CA PHE A 248 5.38 4.49 -13.94
C PHE A 248 6.59 3.58 -14.08
N THR A 249 6.95 3.25 -15.30
CA THR A 249 8.16 2.48 -15.61
C THR A 249 9.41 3.33 -15.48
N GLN A 250 10.58 2.71 -15.38
CA GLN A 250 11.88 3.40 -15.34
C GLN A 250 12.03 4.38 -16.51
N SER A 251 11.73 3.94 -17.74
CA SER A 251 11.87 4.78 -18.93
C SER A 251 10.93 5.98 -18.94
N GLU A 252 9.71 5.83 -18.45
CA GLU A 252 8.75 6.93 -18.31
C GLU A 252 9.24 7.98 -17.30
N VAL A 253 9.76 7.52 -16.14
CA VAL A 253 10.30 8.41 -15.11
C VAL A 253 11.54 9.15 -15.62
N GLU A 254 12.48 8.47 -16.27
CA GLU A 254 13.66 9.10 -16.87
C GLU A 254 13.28 10.16 -17.91
N ASN A 255 12.31 9.86 -18.78
CA ASN A 255 11.80 10.82 -19.76
C ASN A 255 11.17 12.05 -19.10
N ALA A 256 10.41 11.85 -18.02
CA ALA A 256 9.84 12.95 -17.27
C ALA A 256 10.92 13.81 -16.58
N LEU A 257 11.89 13.19 -15.91
CA LEU A 257 12.99 13.90 -15.27
C LEU A 257 13.80 14.73 -16.28
N LYS A 258 14.06 14.17 -17.46
CA LYS A 258 14.70 14.88 -18.57
C LYS A 258 13.85 16.05 -19.08
N TYR A 259 12.53 15.84 -19.27
CA TYR A 259 11.61 16.90 -19.71
C TYR A 259 11.58 18.08 -18.72
N PHE A 260 11.69 17.81 -17.43
CA PHE A 260 11.72 18.83 -16.37
C PHE A 260 13.14 19.33 -16.02
N SER A 261 14.18 18.88 -16.76
CA SER A 261 15.59 19.26 -16.58
C SER A 261 16.14 18.97 -15.17
N ILE A 262 15.82 17.77 -14.65
CA ILE A 262 16.27 17.26 -13.35
C ILE A 262 16.80 15.82 -13.45
N GLU A 263 17.38 15.44 -14.57
CA GLU A 263 17.92 14.10 -14.84
C GLU A 263 19.06 13.71 -13.89
N ASN A 264 19.75 14.65 -13.28
CA ASN A 264 20.81 14.39 -12.30
C ASN A 264 20.26 13.71 -11.02
N GLU A 265 18.96 13.81 -10.77
CA GLU A 265 18.28 13.22 -9.61
C GLU A 265 17.87 11.75 -9.82
N ILE A 266 18.08 11.16 -10.99
CA ILE A 266 17.66 9.77 -11.31
C ILE A 266 18.08 8.76 -10.22
N PRO A 267 19.34 8.71 -9.75
CA PRO A 267 19.75 7.73 -8.74
C PRO A 267 18.99 7.90 -7.42
N GLU A 268 18.80 9.13 -6.98
CA GLU A 268 18.10 9.44 -5.72
C GLU A 268 16.59 9.15 -5.84
N VAL A 269 15.97 9.55 -6.94
CA VAL A 269 14.55 9.27 -7.24
C VAL A 269 14.31 7.75 -7.27
N LYS A 270 15.23 7.00 -7.88
CA LYS A 270 15.17 5.54 -7.89
C LYS A 270 15.24 4.97 -6.48
N SER A 271 16.20 5.40 -5.68
CA SER A 271 16.34 4.94 -4.29
C SER A 271 15.10 5.24 -3.43
N TRP A 272 14.44 6.37 -3.67
CA TRP A 272 13.30 6.82 -2.87
C TRP A 272 11.96 6.19 -3.28
N TYR A 273 11.70 6.01 -4.59
CA TYR A 273 10.33 5.79 -5.09
C TYR A 273 10.17 4.58 -6.00
N ASP A 274 11.26 3.95 -6.45
CA ASP A 274 11.24 2.71 -7.24
C ASP A 274 11.00 1.48 -6.36
N GLY A 275 10.93 0.30 -6.99
CA GLY A 275 11.02 -0.99 -6.32
C GLY A 275 9.70 -1.70 -6.10
N TYR A 276 8.59 -1.22 -6.66
CA TYR A 276 7.36 -2.01 -6.74
C TYR A 276 7.44 -2.97 -7.92
N LYS A 277 7.28 -4.27 -7.67
CA LYS A 277 7.28 -5.28 -8.71
C LYS A 277 5.84 -5.75 -8.99
N PHE A 278 5.37 -5.51 -10.21
CA PHE A 278 4.08 -6.00 -10.68
C PHE A 278 4.35 -6.98 -11.83
N GLY A 279 4.03 -8.27 -11.62
CA GLY A 279 4.44 -9.31 -12.57
C GLY A 279 5.93 -9.25 -12.88
N ASP A 280 6.29 -8.97 -14.13
CA ASP A 280 7.68 -8.84 -14.58
C ASP A 280 8.18 -7.37 -14.62
N SER A 281 7.33 -6.38 -14.33
CA SER A 281 7.65 -4.96 -14.44
C SER A 281 8.01 -4.34 -13.10
N ASP A 282 9.12 -3.59 -13.08
CA ASP A 282 9.44 -2.69 -11.97
C ASP A 282 8.78 -1.33 -12.24
N VAL A 283 8.04 -0.82 -11.25
CA VAL A 283 7.27 0.41 -11.37
C VAL A 283 7.43 1.32 -10.17
N TYR A 284 7.34 2.61 -10.44
CA TYR A 284 7.31 3.68 -9.46
C TYR A 284 5.89 4.01 -9.04
N ASN A 285 5.71 4.47 -7.80
CA ASN A 285 4.44 5.04 -7.36
C ASN A 285 4.18 6.38 -8.07
N PRO A 286 3.08 6.51 -8.86
CA PRO A 286 2.77 7.75 -9.58
C PRO A 286 2.63 8.97 -8.70
N TRP A 287 2.02 8.82 -7.53
CA TRP A 287 1.81 9.93 -6.61
C TRP A 287 3.12 10.53 -6.12
N SER A 288 4.08 9.68 -5.74
CA SER A 288 5.38 10.13 -5.25
C SER A 288 6.19 10.81 -6.35
N ILE A 289 6.18 10.26 -7.56
CA ILE A 289 6.85 10.87 -8.71
C ILE A 289 6.25 12.22 -9.10
N LEU A 290 4.90 12.33 -9.19
CA LEU A 290 4.25 13.60 -9.55
C LEU A 290 4.52 14.70 -8.52
N ASN A 291 4.51 14.38 -7.23
CA ASN A 291 4.86 15.33 -6.18
C ASN A 291 6.34 15.71 -6.22
N PHE A 292 7.25 14.73 -6.41
CA PHE A 292 8.67 15.02 -6.57
C PHE A 292 8.95 15.95 -7.76
N LEU A 293 8.33 15.69 -8.91
CA LEU A 293 8.48 16.55 -10.11
C LEU A 293 8.04 17.99 -9.85
N THR A 294 7.10 18.20 -8.93
CA THR A 294 6.59 19.52 -8.55
C THR A 294 7.45 20.19 -7.51
N ASP A 295 7.73 19.51 -6.39
CA ASP A 295 8.38 20.09 -5.22
C ASP A 295 9.90 20.00 -5.26
N LYS A 296 10.45 19.07 -6.06
CA LYS A 296 11.88 18.75 -6.16
C LYS A 296 12.51 18.42 -4.79
N LYS A 297 11.74 17.72 -3.94
CA LYS A 297 12.18 17.29 -2.61
C LYS A 297 12.02 15.77 -2.50
N LEU A 298 13.02 15.13 -1.93
CA LEU A 298 13.00 13.69 -1.63
C LEU A 298 12.44 13.48 -0.22
N ILE A 299 11.13 13.27 -0.14
CA ILE A 299 10.38 13.06 1.10
C ILE A 299 9.29 11.99 0.88
N PRO A 300 8.74 11.37 1.94
CA PRO A 300 7.65 10.42 1.79
C PRO A 300 6.33 11.13 1.46
N TYR A 301 5.91 11.07 0.20
CA TYR A 301 4.66 11.67 -0.29
C TYR A 301 3.44 10.76 -0.23
N TRP A 302 3.64 9.45 -0.47
CA TRP A 302 2.53 8.49 -0.59
C TRP A 302 1.83 8.22 0.73
N ILE A 303 2.57 8.27 1.79
CA ILE A 303 2.24 7.79 3.13
C ILE A 303 1.17 8.61 3.82
N ASP A 304 1.18 9.93 3.66
CA ASP A 304 0.21 10.84 4.31
C ASP A 304 -1.12 10.93 3.56
N THR A 305 -1.29 10.18 2.47
CA THR A 305 -2.44 10.32 1.56
C THR A 305 -3.60 9.36 1.86
N SER A 306 -3.43 8.39 2.76
CA SER A 306 -4.41 7.32 2.95
C SER A 306 -4.83 7.14 4.41
N ASP A 307 -6.07 6.67 4.60
CA ASP A 307 -6.51 6.08 5.86
C ASP A 307 -5.69 4.80 6.09
N ASN A 308 -4.67 4.91 6.94
CA ASN A 308 -3.77 3.81 7.32
C ASN A 308 -4.43 2.84 8.31
N PHE A 309 -5.77 2.79 8.32
CA PHE A 309 -6.54 1.98 9.26
C PHE A 309 -6.08 0.52 9.27
N LEU A 310 -6.00 -0.12 8.11
CA LEU A 310 -5.62 -1.53 8.01
C LEU A 310 -4.23 -1.77 8.59
N ILE A 311 -3.26 -0.94 8.24
CA ILE A 311 -1.89 -1.08 8.77
C ILE A 311 -1.80 -0.79 10.27
N ASN A 312 -2.56 0.20 10.74
CA ASN A 312 -2.62 0.50 12.17
C ASN A 312 -3.27 -0.64 12.97
N GLN A 313 -4.25 -1.33 12.41
CA GLN A 313 -4.84 -2.54 12.99
C GLN A 313 -3.80 -3.65 13.06
N ILE A 314 -3.13 -3.95 11.95
CA ILE A 314 -2.07 -4.95 11.87
C ILE A 314 -1.00 -4.68 12.93
N LEU A 315 -0.41 -3.49 12.93
CA LEU A 315 0.67 -3.14 13.86
C LEU A 315 0.26 -3.15 15.35
N LYS A 316 -1.03 -3.08 15.65
CA LYS A 316 -1.57 -3.21 17.02
C LYS A 316 -1.82 -4.64 17.46
N SER A 317 -2.14 -5.53 16.52
CA SER A 317 -2.51 -6.92 16.79
C SER A 317 -1.37 -7.92 16.56
N VAL A 318 -0.20 -7.46 16.12
CA VAL A 318 0.96 -8.28 15.77
C VAL A 318 1.52 -8.99 17.00
N ASN A 319 1.74 -10.30 16.88
CA ASN A 319 2.46 -11.09 17.86
C ASN A 319 3.99 -10.86 17.81
N SER A 320 4.76 -11.45 18.75
CA SER A 320 6.21 -11.29 18.82
C SER A 320 6.94 -11.74 17.55
N ASP A 321 6.50 -12.84 16.93
CA ASP A 321 7.15 -13.46 15.78
C ASP A 321 6.97 -12.60 14.53
N THR A 322 5.75 -12.06 14.32
CA THR A 322 5.48 -11.10 13.23
C THR A 322 6.27 -9.80 13.44
N MET A 323 6.45 -9.37 14.68
CA MET A 323 7.25 -8.17 14.99
C MET A 323 8.73 -8.40 14.67
N GLU A 324 9.32 -9.56 15.00
CA GLU A 324 10.68 -9.92 14.63
C GLU A 324 10.84 -9.94 13.09
N THR A 325 9.88 -10.51 12.40
CA THR A 325 9.87 -10.57 10.93
C THR A 325 9.78 -9.17 10.31
N LEU A 326 8.94 -8.27 10.84
CA LEU A 326 8.91 -6.86 10.44
C LEU A 326 10.25 -6.17 10.64
N GLN A 327 10.96 -6.49 11.74
CA GLN A 327 12.28 -5.94 11.99
C GLN A 327 13.29 -6.38 10.93
N LYS A 328 13.31 -7.65 10.52
CA LYS A 328 14.16 -8.15 9.42
C LYS A 328 13.93 -7.34 8.14
N LEU A 329 12.67 -7.09 7.77
CA LEU A 329 12.31 -6.24 6.64
C LEU A 329 12.88 -4.81 6.76
N PHE A 330 12.86 -4.22 7.97
CA PHE A 330 13.42 -2.87 8.20
C PHE A 330 14.94 -2.81 8.01
N PHE A 331 15.64 -3.92 8.29
CA PHE A 331 17.08 -4.01 8.04
C PHE A 331 17.42 -4.34 6.58
N GLY A 332 16.40 -4.47 5.71
CA GLY A 332 16.59 -4.73 4.29
C GLY A 332 16.74 -6.21 3.95
N GLU A 333 16.37 -7.09 4.87
CA GLU A 333 16.25 -8.52 4.61
C GLU A 333 14.91 -8.80 3.91
N SER A 334 14.86 -9.86 3.10
CA SER A 334 13.63 -10.39 2.53
C SER A 334 13.07 -11.50 3.40
N ILE A 335 11.76 -11.68 3.37
CA ILE A 335 11.06 -12.78 4.05
C ILE A 335 10.41 -13.71 3.04
N GLU A 336 10.31 -14.99 3.36
CA GLU A 336 9.63 -15.99 2.53
C GLU A 336 8.21 -16.18 3.01
N GLU A 337 7.22 -16.00 2.11
CA GLU A 337 5.80 -16.11 2.45
C GLU A 337 4.98 -16.77 1.34
N ASN A 338 3.93 -17.48 1.76
CA ASN A 338 2.97 -18.07 0.83
C ASN A 338 1.86 -17.06 0.50
N ILE A 339 1.80 -16.61 -0.76
CA ILE A 339 0.87 -15.58 -1.22
C ILE A 339 -0.16 -16.19 -2.16
N ASN A 340 -1.34 -16.47 -1.67
CA ASN A 340 -2.40 -17.11 -2.45
C ASN A 340 -3.19 -16.16 -3.36
N GLY A 341 -3.16 -14.85 -3.10
CA GLY A 341 -3.90 -13.82 -3.85
C GLY A 341 -5.43 -13.94 -3.75
N ASN A 342 -5.90 -14.78 -2.84
CA ASN A 342 -7.30 -15.17 -2.71
C ASN A 342 -7.86 -14.92 -1.30
N SER A 343 -7.22 -14.05 -0.52
CA SER A 343 -7.54 -13.87 0.88
C SER A 343 -8.79 -13.04 1.11
N ASP A 344 -9.58 -13.40 2.11
CA ASP A 344 -10.77 -12.67 2.54
C ASP A 344 -10.41 -11.53 3.50
N LEU A 345 -11.22 -10.47 3.49
CA LEU A 345 -11.07 -9.34 4.41
C LEU A 345 -11.14 -9.76 5.88
N SER A 346 -11.95 -10.75 6.22
CA SER A 346 -12.06 -11.29 7.57
C SER A 346 -10.86 -12.13 8.01
N VAL A 347 -10.14 -12.73 7.05
CA VAL A 347 -8.96 -13.57 7.25
C VAL A 347 -7.69 -12.73 7.14
N LEU A 348 -7.69 -11.69 6.30
CA LEU A 348 -6.59 -10.72 6.15
C LEU A 348 -6.23 -9.97 7.44
N LEU A 349 -7.06 -10.06 8.47
CA LEU A 349 -6.83 -9.46 9.78
C LEU A 349 -6.48 -10.49 10.86
N GLY A 350 -6.34 -11.78 10.47
CA GLY A 350 -5.71 -12.81 11.28
C GLY A 350 -4.18 -12.74 11.16
N ASP A 351 -3.46 -13.29 12.12
CA ASP A 351 -1.98 -13.23 12.20
C ASP A 351 -1.28 -13.89 11.00
N GLU A 352 -1.94 -14.80 10.29
CA GLU A 352 -1.36 -15.59 9.20
C GLU A 352 -1.38 -14.90 7.82
N GLU A 353 -2.22 -13.88 7.61
CA GLU A 353 -2.38 -13.23 6.29
C GLU A 353 -1.93 -11.75 6.27
N VAL A 354 -1.25 -11.31 7.32
CA VAL A 354 -0.68 -9.95 7.44
C VAL A 354 0.20 -9.59 6.25
N TRP A 355 1.03 -10.51 5.81
CA TRP A 355 2.00 -10.30 4.72
C TRP A 355 1.32 -10.08 3.38
N GLU A 356 0.26 -10.81 3.10
CA GLU A 356 -0.55 -10.66 1.89
C GLU A 356 -1.25 -9.30 1.86
N LEU A 357 -1.83 -8.86 2.98
CA LEU A 357 -2.45 -7.54 3.08
C LEU A 357 -1.44 -6.40 2.91
N LEU A 358 -0.24 -6.52 3.51
CA LEU A 358 0.84 -5.56 3.34
C LEU A 358 1.33 -5.50 1.88
N LEU A 359 1.42 -6.64 1.21
CA LEU A 359 1.81 -6.75 -0.18
C LEU A 359 0.78 -6.07 -1.12
N PHE A 360 -0.50 -6.44 -1.05
CA PHE A 360 -1.53 -5.87 -1.93
C PHE A 360 -1.86 -4.41 -1.62
N SER A 361 -1.61 -3.96 -0.40
CA SER A 361 -1.73 -2.55 -0.03
C SER A 361 -0.51 -1.70 -0.48
N GLY A 362 0.59 -2.33 -0.93
CA GLY A 362 1.78 -1.66 -1.43
C GLY A 362 2.81 -1.29 -0.36
N TYR A 363 2.73 -1.87 0.83
CA TYR A 363 3.74 -1.70 1.87
C TYR A 363 4.90 -2.69 1.73
N LEU A 364 4.64 -3.83 1.09
CA LEU A 364 5.66 -4.78 0.64
C LEU A 364 5.64 -4.89 -0.87
N THR A 365 6.69 -5.45 -1.41
CA THR A 365 6.81 -5.83 -2.82
C THR A 365 7.41 -7.22 -2.92
N ILE A 366 7.20 -7.88 -4.06
CA ILE A 366 7.86 -9.13 -4.39
C ILE A 366 9.31 -8.83 -4.74
N ASP A 367 10.23 -9.60 -4.19
CA ASP A 367 11.62 -9.63 -4.63
C ASP A 367 11.78 -10.69 -5.73
N GLU A 368 11.48 -11.93 -5.40
CA GLU A 368 11.44 -13.03 -6.38
C GLU A 368 10.37 -14.08 -6.01
N LYS A 369 10.01 -14.90 -6.98
CA LYS A 369 9.18 -16.09 -6.79
C LYS A 369 10.08 -17.30 -6.55
N ILE A 370 9.79 -18.05 -5.49
CA ILE A 370 10.53 -19.26 -5.14
C ILE A 370 9.73 -20.48 -5.57
N GLY A 371 10.44 -21.51 -6.05
CA GLY A 371 9.84 -22.80 -6.40
C GLY A 371 9.21 -22.86 -7.79
N GLU A 372 8.39 -23.89 -7.99
CA GLU A 372 7.74 -24.18 -9.25
C GLU A 372 6.54 -23.26 -9.52
N ASP A 373 6.07 -23.20 -10.76
CA ASP A 373 5.00 -22.28 -11.16
C ASP A 373 3.67 -22.48 -10.41
N TYR A 374 3.41 -23.67 -9.88
CA TYR A 374 2.23 -23.99 -9.08
C TYR A 374 2.39 -23.64 -7.60
N GLU A 375 3.59 -23.35 -7.14
CA GLU A 375 3.86 -22.92 -5.77
C GLU A 375 3.71 -21.40 -5.67
N ASN A 376 3.02 -20.96 -4.62
CA ASN A 376 2.76 -19.54 -4.38
C ASN A 376 3.71 -18.95 -3.33
N VAL A 377 4.96 -19.41 -3.29
CA VAL A 377 5.98 -18.94 -2.36
C VAL A 377 6.76 -17.79 -2.99
N TYR A 378 6.85 -16.70 -2.28
CA TYR A 378 7.53 -15.48 -2.72
C TYR A 378 8.44 -14.96 -1.62
N THR A 379 9.58 -14.39 -2.01
CA THR A 379 10.31 -13.49 -1.12
C THR A 379 9.71 -12.09 -1.20
N LEU A 380 9.46 -11.49 -0.05
CA LEU A 380 8.91 -10.16 0.10
C LEU A 380 9.92 -9.24 0.75
N ARG A 381 9.95 -7.98 0.31
CA ARG A 381 10.80 -6.92 0.90
C ARG A 381 10.07 -5.58 0.97
N LEU A 382 10.65 -4.63 1.66
CA LEU A 382 10.21 -3.23 1.55
C LEU A 382 10.54 -2.70 0.14
N PRO A 383 9.59 -2.03 -0.54
CA PRO A 383 9.84 -1.59 -1.91
C PRO A 383 10.96 -0.55 -2.02
N ASN A 384 10.98 0.44 -1.13
CA ASN A 384 11.86 1.59 -1.27
C ASN A 384 12.04 2.36 0.05
N ARG A 385 12.83 3.43 -0.02
CA ARG A 385 13.14 4.29 1.12
C ARG A 385 11.92 5.03 1.65
N GLU A 386 10.98 5.45 0.80
CA GLU A 386 9.74 6.11 1.23
C GLU A 386 8.95 5.24 2.21
N VAL A 387 8.73 3.97 1.84
CA VAL A 387 7.99 3.02 2.67
C VAL A 387 8.78 2.66 3.94
N LYS A 388 10.10 2.52 3.83
CA LYS A 388 10.97 2.25 5.00
C LYS A 388 10.85 3.38 6.03
N GLU A 389 10.93 4.65 5.62
CA GLU A 389 10.80 5.78 6.53
C GLU A 389 9.40 5.85 7.18
N PHE A 390 8.37 5.46 6.47
CA PHE A 390 7.01 5.36 7.04
C PHE A 390 6.90 4.31 8.14
N PHE A 391 7.30 3.08 7.85
CA PHE A 391 7.22 2.03 8.85
C PHE A 391 8.01 2.41 10.09
N LYS A 392 9.19 3.00 9.91
CA LYS A 392 10.00 3.52 11.00
C LYS A 392 9.20 4.49 11.87
N GLN A 393 8.54 5.48 11.25
CA GLN A 393 7.74 6.46 11.99
C GLN A 393 6.52 5.83 12.67
N LYS A 394 5.79 4.95 11.98
CA LYS A 394 4.59 4.27 12.52
C LYS A 394 4.92 3.30 13.65
N PHE A 395 5.98 2.53 13.51
CA PHE A 395 6.45 1.65 14.58
C PHE A 395 6.71 2.42 15.87
N ILE A 396 7.29 3.59 15.74
CA ILE A 396 7.59 4.51 16.83
C ILE A 396 6.32 5.05 17.47
N ASP A 397 5.41 5.58 16.65
CA ASP A 397 4.18 6.25 17.12
C ASP A 397 3.26 5.29 17.88
N ILE A 398 3.12 4.05 17.38
CA ILE A 398 2.17 3.07 17.92
C ILE A 398 2.66 2.47 19.22
N ASN A 399 3.95 2.13 19.31
CA ASN A 399 4.46 1.37 20.43
C ASN A 399 4.95 2.24 21.59
N PHE A 400 5.38 3.50 21.36
CA PHE A 400 6.21 4.16 22.37
C PHE A 400 6.04 5.68 22.48
N GLY A 401 5.45 6.36 21.51
CA GLY A 401 5.41 7.82 21.43
C GLY A 401 6.75 8.41 20.94
N GLU A 402 6.73 9.13 19.84
CA GLU A 402 7.89 9.66 19.10
C GLU A 402 8.93 10.37 19.97
N SER A 403 8.48 11.17 20.92
CA SER A 403 9.38 11.99 21.74
C SER A 403 10.30 11.17 22.66
N LEU A 404 9.81 10.05 23.21
CA LEU A 404 10.57 9.24 24.15
C LEU A 404 11.67 8.44 23.45
N PHE A 405 11.38 7.85 22.30
CA PHE A 405 12.36 7.15 21.46
C PHE A 405 13.46 8.07 20.95
N ARG A 406 13.06 9.20 20.38
CA ARG A 406 14.01 10.20 19.90
C ARG A 406 14.94 10.65 21.02
N ASN A 407 14.40 10.96 22.20
CA ASN A 407 15.20 11.39 23.34
C ASN A 407 16.16 10.29 23.81
N THR A 408 15.73 9.03 23.79
CA THR A 408 16.59 7.89 24.15
C THR A 408 17.80 7.80 23.20
N MET A 409 17.56 7.80 21.90
CA MET A 409 18.65 7.67 20.91
C MET A 409 19.53 8.94 20.83
N GLU A 410 18.94 10.12 20.96
CA GLU A 410 19.72 11.37 21.06
C GLU A 410 20.60 11.42 22.32
N SER A 411 20.13 10.85 23.43
CA SER A 411 20.94 10.74 24.65
C SER A 411 22.14 9.82 24.43
N LEU A 412 21.93 8.67 23.78
CA LEU A 412 23.02 7.76 23.41
C LEU A 412 24.03 8.47 22.49
N LYS A 413 23.55 9.10 21.40
CA LYS A 413 24.37 9.83 20.45
C LYS A 413 25.22 10.93 21.12
N LYS A 414 24.67 11.62 22.10
CA LYS A 414 25.35 12.66 22.89
C LYS A 414 26.22 12.09 24.02
N ASN A 415 26.34 10.77 24.13
CA ASN A 415 27.04 10.04 25.19
C ASN A 415 26.54 10.36 26.62
N LYS A 416 25.22 10.70 26.73
CA LYS A 416 24.55 10.91 28.02
C LYS A 416 23.90 9.60 28.47
N ILE A 417 24.72 8.67 28.92
CA ILE A 417 24.29 7.29 29.17
C ILE A 417 23.28 7.20 30.33
N GLU A 418 23.37 8.06 31.32
CA GLU A 418 22.39 8.11 32.40
C GLU A 418 20.98 8.56 31.93
N ASP A 419 20.92 9.55 31.03
CA ASP A 419 19.67 9.95 30.39
C ASP A 419 19.14 8.82 29.49
N PHE A 420 20.01 8.13 28.75
CA PHE A 420 19.67 6.96 27.93
C PHE A 420 19.05 5.85 28.79
N GLU A 421 19.68 5.49 29.93
CA GLU A 421 19.16 4.51 30.88
C GLU A 421 17.74 4.92 31.36
N LYS A 422 17.58 6.17 31.79
CA LYS A 422 16.30 6.69 32.29
C LYS A 422 15.20 6.65 31.25
N TYR A 423 15.47 7.05 30.01
CA TYR A 423 14.48 7.04 28.95
C TYR A 423 14.15 5.61 28.51
N LEU A 424 15.15 4.73 28.39
CA LEU A 424 14.96 3.32 28.06
C LEU A 424 14.12 2.61 29.15
N GLN A 425 14.40 2.90 30.43
CA GLN A 425 13.59 2.40 31.55
C GLN A 425 12.12 2.83 31.44
N ASN A 426 11.86 4.07 31.07
CA ASN A 426 10.50 4.58 30.86
C ASN A 426 9.80 3.88 29.68
N ILE A 427 10.53 3.54 28.63
CA ILE A 427 10.02 2.74 27.49
C ILE A 427 9.57 1.38 27.98
N LEU A 428 10.40 0.65 28.70
CA LEU A 428 10.07 -0.68 29.21
C LEU A 428 8.88 -0.67 30.17
N LEU A 429 8.74 0.36 31.00
CA LEU A 429 7.61 0.48 31.91
C LEU A 429 6.28 0.73 31.19
N ARG A 430 6.30 1.42 30.06
CA ARG A 430 5.11 1.73 29.26
C ARG A 430 4.76 0.64 28.24
N SER A 431 5.75 -0.12 27.78
CA SER A 431 5.59 -1.15 26.77
C SER A 431 5.08 -2.45 27.39
N THR A 432 4.05 -3.01 26.77
CA THR A 432 3.64 -4.42 26.78
C THR A 432 3.26 -5.12 28.10
N SER A 433 2.52 -6.20 27.94
CA SER A 433 2.15 -7.19 28.96
C SER A 433 3.40 -7.86 29.55
N PHE A 434 3.35 -8.23 30.83
CA PHE A 434 4.41 -8.98 31.53
C PHE A 434 4.71 -10.35 30.89
N ASN A 435 3.81 -10.88 30.03
CA ASN A 435 3.98 -12.19 29.42
C ASN A 435 4.89 -12.19 28.17
N ASP A 436 5.10 -11.02 27.54
CA ASP A 436 5.85 -10.89 26.29
C ASP A 436 7.35 -10.64 26.52
N ILE A 437 7.77 -10.36 27.76
CA ILE A 437 9.14 -9.98 28.12
C ILE A 437 9.86 -11.20 28.73
N LYS A 438 10.14 -12.24 27.92
CA LYS A 438 10.78 -13.44 28.45
C LYS A 438 12.19 -13.71 27.92
N ASN A 439 12.60 -13.15 26.78
CA ASN A 439 13.84 -13.51 26.08
C ASN A 439 14.71 -12.30 25.79
N GLU A 440 16.01 -12.53 25.66
CA GLU A 440 17.03 -11.57 25.23
C GLU A 440 16.70 -10.97 23.86
N ASP A 441 16.12 -11.77 22.95
CA ASP A 441 15.69 -11.36 21.62
C ASP A 441 14.69 -10.19 21.62
N PHE A 442 13.78 -10.12 22.59
CA PHE A 442 12.86 -9.00 22.75
C PHE A 442 13.59 -7.68 22.99
N TYR A 443 14.52 -7.65 23.94
CA TYR A 443 15.27 -6.43 24.28
C TYR A 443 16.21 -6.03 23.15
N HIS A 444 16.84 -7.02 22.53
CA HIS A 444 17.67 -6.83 21.36
C HIS A 444 16.88 -6.20 20.22
N GLY A 445 15.72 -6.76 19.86
CA GLY A 445 14.84 -6.24 18.85
C GLY A 445 14.34 -4.83 19.15
N LEU A 446 13.99 -4.54 20.41
CA LEU A 446 13.56 -3.21 20.86
C LEU A 446 14.66 -2.16 20.62
N ILE A 447 15.87 -2.41 21.11
CA ILE A 447 16.98 -1.45 20.98
C ILE A 447 17.43 -1.33 19.53
N LEU A 448 17.44 -2.42 18.80
CA LEU A 448 17.75 -2.43 17.38
C LEU A 448 16.76 -1.58 16.59
N GLY A 449 15.44 -1.76 16.82
CA GLY A 449 14.39 -0.92 16.25
C GLY A 449 14.56 0.57 16.58
N MET A 450 14.91 0.88 17.83
CA MET A 450 15.22 2.26 18.25
C MET A 450 16.46 2.82 17.54
N SER A 451 17.47 2.00 17.28
CA SER A 451 18.70 2.41 16.61
C SER A 451 18.50 2.88 15.17
N LEU A 452 17.36 2.57 14.55
CA LEU A 452 16.97 3.13 13.24
C LEU A 452 16.88 4.67 13.23
N PHE A 453 16.69 5.31 14.38
CA PHE A 453 16.77 6.77 14.49
C PHE A 453 18.16 7.35 14.18
N LEU A 454 19.17 6.54 14.32
CA LEU A 454 20.54 6.92 14.07
C LEU A 454 20.96 6.72 12.61
N ASP A 455 20.13 6.09 11.78
CA ASP A 455 20.43 5.70 10.38
C ASP A 455 20.94 6.86 9.52
N LYS A 456 20.54 8.09 9.80
CA LYS A 456 21.05 9.28 9.09
C LYS A 456 22.56 9.49 9.31
N ASP A 457 23.03 9.29 10.53
CA ASP A 457 24.40 9.62 10.95
C ASP A 457 25.26 8.39 11.24
N TYR A 458 24.65 7.21 11.35
CA TYR A 458 25.31 5.95 11.76
C TYR A 458 24.91 4.77 10.89
N TYR A 459 25.80 3.80 10.77
CA TYR A 459 25.49 2.45 10.35
C TYR A 459 25.22 1.61 11.59
N VAL A 460 24.11 0.90 11.62
CA VAL A 460 23.76 -0.02 12.72
C VAL A 460 23.95 -1.45 12.25
N ASN A 461 24.77 -2.20 12.95
CA ASN A 461 25.06 -3.60 12.67
C ASN A 461 24.67 -4.43 13.89
N SER A 462 24.00 -5.56 13.65
CA SER A 462 23.52 -6.46 14.68
C SER A 462 23.97 -7.89 14.40
N ASN A 463 24.23 -8.63 15.46
CA ASN A 463 24.49 -10.07 15.42
C ASN A 463 25.58 -10.51 14.40
N LYS A 464 26.61 -9.68 14.18
CA LYS A 464 27.74 -10.00 13.30
C LYS A 464 28.98 -10.33 14.10
N GLU A 465 29.95 -10.99 13.47
CA GLU A 465 31.24 -11.31 14.09
C GLU A 465 32.18 -10.10 14.11
N SER A 466 32.80 -9.84 15.24
CA SER A 466 33.90 -8.88 15.39
C SER A 466 34.86 -9.37 16.49
N GLY A 467 36.17 -9.25 16.28
CA GLY A 467 37.17 -9.74 17.21
C GLY A 467 37.07 -11.26 17.41
N LEU A 468 36.83 -11.69 18.63
CA LEU A 468 36.80 -13.11 19.04
C LEU A 468 35.37 -13.63 19.29
N GLY A 469 34.34 -13.01 18.73
CA GLY A 469 32.98 -13.47 18.93
C GLY A 469 31.94 -12.63 18.22
N ARG A 470 30.67 -12.89 18.54
CA ARG A 470 29.49 -12.22 17.98
C ARG A 470 28.96 -11.20 18.98
N TYR A 471 28.82 -9.97 18.53
CA TYR A 471 28.28 -8.86 19.33
C TYR A 471 26.77 -8.69 19.10
N ASP A 472 26.08 -8.05 20.03
CA ASP A 472 24.66 -7.78 19.86
C ASP A 472 24.43 -6.60 18.92
N ILE A 473 24.90 -5.39 19.25
CA ILE A 473 24.74 -4.21 18.38
C ILE A 473 26.02 -3.38 18.34
N ILE A 474 26.46 -3.02 17.13
CA ILE A 474 27.46 -1.97 16.87
C ILE A 474 26.81 -0.81 16.14
N ILE A 475 26.98 0.41 16.68
CA ILE A 475 26.53 1.67 16.10
C ILE A 475 27.76 2.43 15.61
N GLU A 476 28.04 2.32 14.32
CA GLU A 476 29.23 2.87 13.65
C GLU A 476 28.92 4.24 13.04
N PRO A 477 29.64 5.31 13.40
CA PRO A 477 29.39 6.63 12.83
C PRO A 477 29.83 6.71 11.37
N LYS A 478 28.99 7.35 10.52
CA LYS A 478 29.34 7.67 9.12
C LYS A 478 30.48 8.70 9.04
N ASN A 479 30.49 9.65 9.98
CA ASN A 479 31.62 10.57 10.17
C ASN A 479 32.59 10.00 11.20
N LYS A 480 33.80 9.66 10.77
CA LYS A 480 34.85 9.04 11.61
C LYS A 480 35.28 9.85 12.84
N ASN A 481 34.97 11.15 12.86
CA ASN A 481 35.20 12.01 14.01
C ASN A 481 34.10 11.97 15.05
N SER A 482 33.02 11.26 14.77
CA SER A 482 31.91 11.05 15.72
C SER A 482 32.14 9.76 16.51
N ARG A 483 31.50 9.66 17.67
CA ARG A 483 31.62 8.53 18.59
C ARG A 483 30.89 7.30 18.07
N GLY A 484 31.51 6.12 18.17
CA GLY A 484 30.91 4.82 17.96
C GLY A 484 30.41 4.20 19.26
N PHE A 485 29.45 3.28 19.18
CA PHE A 485 28.94 2.56 20.36
C PHE A 485 28.89 1.06 20.09
N ILE A 486 29.19 0.28 21.15
CA ILE A 486 29.05 -1.18 21.16
C ILE A 486 28.15 -1.53 22.34
N LEU A 487 27.01 -2.16 22.05
CA LEU A 487 26.02 -2.56 23.04
C LEU A 487 26.03 -4.08 23.19
N GLU A 488 26.02 -4.56 24.43
CA GLU A 488 25.90 -5.97 24.78
C GLU A 488 24.78 -6.13 25.81
N PHE A 489 23.94 -7.12 25.62
CA PHE A 489 22.73 -7.35 26.40
C PHE A 489 22.86 -8.61 27.25
N LYS A 490 22.25 -8.61 28.41
CA LYS A 490 22.10 -9.76 29.27
C LYS A 490 20.76 -9.76 29.96
N VAL A 491 20.14 -10.90 30.06
CA VAL A 491 18.90 -11.09 30.83
C VAL A 491 19.22 -11.81 32.12
N VAL A 492 18.81 -11.25 33.26
CA VAL A 492 19.01 -11.83 34.57
C VAL A 492 17.76 -12.51 35.11
N LYS A 493 17.96 -13.48 36.00
CA LYS A 493 16.87 -14.22 36.67
C LYS A 493 16.37 -13.49 37.91
N GLU A 494 17.19 -12.69 38.55
CA GLU A 494 16.89 -11.94 39.76
C GLU A 494 17.26 -10.45 39.59
N GLU A 495 16.49 -9.55 40.18
CA GLU A 495 16.66 -8.09 40.06
C GLU A 495 18.01 -7.63 40.65
N GLU A 496 18.43 -8.25 41.73
CA GLU A 496 19.65 -7.92 42.46
C GLU A 496 20.93 -8.10 41.63
N ASP A 497 20.88 -8.91 40.58
CA ASP A 497 22.01 -9.16 39.68
C ASP A 497 22.21 -8.08 38.59
N LEU A 498 21.26 -7.18 38.37
CA LEU A 498 21.29 -6.18 37.30
C LEU A 498 22.61 -5.39 37.26
N ASN A 499 23.07 -4.86 38.40
CA ASN A 499 24.27 -4.05 38.48
C ASN A 499 25.55 -4.84 38.17
N LYS A 500 25.61 -6.11 38.61
CA LYS A 500 26.74 -6.99 38.39
C LYS A 500 26.81 -7.40 36.92
N VAL A 501 25.68 -7.87 36.38
CA VAL A 501 25.63 -8.44 35.03
C VAL A 501 25.77 -7.36 33.95
N SER A 502 25.32 -6.12 34.17
CA SER A 502 25.59 -5.02 33.24
C SER A 502 27.09 -4.69 33.11
N LYS A 503 27.90 -4.91 34.19
CA LYS A 503 29.35 -4.76 34.13
C LYS A 503 30.01 -5.97 33.45
N GLU A 504 29.53 -7.19 33.69
CA GLU A 504 29.99 -8.40 33.02
C GLU A 504 29.76 -8.30 31.47
N ALA A 505 28.70 -7.66 31.02
CA ALA A 505 28.48 -7.38 29.60
C ALA A 505 29.61 -6.50 29.02
N ILE A 506 30.07 -5.47 29.73
CA ILE A 506 31.21 -4.66 29.31
C ILE A 506 32.50 -5.49 29.26
N GLU A 507 32.72 -6.33 30.26
CA GLU A 507 33.89 -7.22 30.29
C GLU A 507 33.87 -8.19 29.10
N GLN A 508 32.72 -8.67 28.69
CA GLN A 508 32.55 -9.47 27.48
C GLN A 508 33.00 -8.71 26.24
N ILE A 509 32.53 -7.46 26.02
CA ILE A 509 32.96 -6.62 24.90
C ILE A 509 34.47 -6.50 24.85
N ILE A 510 35.09 -6.24 26.00
CA ILE A 510 36.56 -6.06 26.11
C ILE A 510 37.30 -7.36 25.83
N ASN A 511 36.92 -8.46 26.49
CA ASN A 511 37.56 -9.75 26.36
C ASN A 511 37.46 -10.34 24.96
N LYS A 512 36.32 -10.11 24.30
CA LYS A 512 36.03 -10.54 22.91
C LYS A 512 36.52 -9.56 21.85
N LYS A 513 37.05 -8.38 22.26
CA LYS A 513 37.59 -7.34 21.35
C LYS A 513 36.62 -6.92 20.27
N TYR A 514 35.36 -6.69 20.61
CA TYR A 514 34.33 -6.30 19.66
C TYR A 514 34.59 -4.93 19.00
N ASP A 515 35.44 -4.10 19.62
CA ASP A 515 35.85 -2.79 19.12
C ASP A 515 36.87 -2.84 17.96
N THR A 516 37.38 -4.02 17.63
CA THR A 516 38.40 -4.21 16.57
C THR A 516 37.95 -3.63 15.26
N GLN A 517 36.74 -3.96 14.81
CA GLN A 517 36.19 -3.48 13.53
C GLN A 517 36.07 -1.95 13.46
N LEU A 518 35.61 -1.30 14.54
CA LEU A 518 35.51 0.16 14.58
C LEU A 518 36.88 0.83 14.56
N LYS A 519 37.84 0.28 15.29
CA LYS A 519 39.24 0.77 15.34
C LYS A 519 39.93 0.64 13.98
N GLU A 520 39.75 -0.48 13.27
CA GLU A 520 40.31 -0.70 11.93
C GLU A 520 39.73 0.30 10.90
N ARG A 521 38.48 0.71 11.09
CA ARG A 521 37.85 1.73 10.27
C ARG A 521 38.20 3.17 10.65
N GLY A 522 39.06 3.33 11.67
CA GLY A 522 39.62 4.61 12.10
C GLY A 522 38.74 5.42 13.06
N ILE A 523 37.79 4.79 13.74
CA ILE A 523 36.98 5.41 14.78
C ILE A 523 37.75 5.38 16.09
N LYS A 524 38.02 6.57 16.64
CA LYS A 524 38.86 6.75 17.83
C LYS A 524 38.07 6.74 19.13
N ASP A 525 36.91 7.38 19.11
CA ASP A 525 36.05 7.52 20.27
C ASP A 525 34.96 6.43 20.24
N ILE A 526 35.05 5.46 21.16
CA ILE A 526 34.12 4.34 21.25
C ILE A 526 33.63 4.22 22.70
N THR A 527 32.30 4.17 22.87
CA THR A 527 31.68 3.87 24.17
C THR A 527 31.16 2.45 24.16
N LEU A 528 31.58 1.66 25.14
CA LEU A 528 31.09 0.32 25.42
C LEU A 528 29.91 0.43 26.38
N VAL A 529 28.82 -0.22 26.08
CA VAL A 529 27.55 -0.13 26.83
C VAL A 529 27.06 -1.54 27.14
N GLY A 530 27.07 -1.91 28.41
CA GLY A 530 26.52 -3.18 28.90
C GLY A 530 25.15 -2.94 29.52
N ILE A 531 24.12 -3.67 29.05
CA ILE A 531 22.74 -3.51 29.50
C ILE A 531 22.25 -4.85 30.08
N ALA A 532 21.86 -4.84 31.35
CA ALA A 532 21.20 -5.98 31.97
C ALA A 532 19.70 -5.72 32.12
N PHE A 533 18.88 -6.72 31.83
CA PHE A 533 17.44 -6.67 31.90
C PHE A 533 16.86 -7.69 32.89
N PHE A 534 15.85 -7.25 33.62
CA PHE A 534 14.98 -8.10 34.43
C PHE A 534 13.51 -7.67 34.24
N LYS A 535 12.77 -8.42 33.46
CA LYS A 535 11.37 -8.03 33.13
C LYS A 535 11.31 -6.57 32.61
N LYS A 536 10.61 -5.69 33.30
CA LYS A 536 10.49 -4.27 32.95
C LYS A 536 11.58 -3.37 33.57
N LEU A 537 12.55 -3.95 34.24
CA LEU A 537 13.67 -3.22 34.87
C LEU A 537 14.94 -3.40 34.07
N LEU A 538 15.81 -2.40 34.09
CA LEU A 538 17.13 -2.49 33.48
C LEU A 538 18.18 -1.74 34.27
N LYS A 539 19.43 -2.08 33.99
CA LYS A 539 20.61 -1.33 34.43
C LYS A 539 21.61 -1.20 33.31
N VAL A 540 22.13 0.00 33.12
CA VAL A 540 23.16 0.30 32.11
C VAL A 540 24.49 0.56 32.84
N SER A 541 25.53 -0.09 32.37
CA SER A 541 26.92 0.23 32.68
C SER A 541 27.63 0.66 31.41
N TYR A 542 28.64 1.54 31.53
CA TYR A 542 29.39 1.99 30.36
C TYR A 542 30.85 2.25 30.63
N LYS A 543 31.65 2.23 29.54
CA LYS A 543 33.06 2.59 29.54
C LYS A 543 33.41 3.33 28.26
N CYS A 544 34.04 4.49 28.39
CA CYS A 544 34.54 5.29 27.27
C CYS A 544 35.99 4.97 26.95
#